data_51409a31576c94de8ee59e1683881f10
#
_entry.id   51409a31576c94de8ee59e1683881f10
#
_cell.length_a   1.000
_cell.length_b   1.000
_cell.length_c   1.000
_cell.angle_alpha   90.00
_cell.angle_beta   90.00
_cell.angle_gamma   90.00
#
_symmetry.space_group_name_H-M   'P 1'
#
loop_
_entity.id
_entity.type
_entity.pdbx_description
1 polymer ?
#
loop_
_entity_poly.entity_id
_entity_poly.type
_entity_poly.pdbx_seq_one_letter_code
_entity_poly.pdbx_strand_id
1 'polypeptide(L)'
;MRPRPTVRPYGPGDRRWAEGLLEENMGSSRVARLGELIDPVGLPGLVAERDGERLGLLTYIVHGDQFEVLSLHCRVWNVGAGGALLEAAAELAAGRGCRRLWLVTTNDNLHALGFYQRRGLRLGALHAGAVDRDRALKPELPEVNLDNRIPIRDLLELELDLPGQVARPAAVVQTPRR
;
A
#
# COMPACT_ATOMS: atom_id res chain seq x y z
N MET A 1 -14.07 -9.82 23.22
CA MET A 1 -13.75 -9.49 21.82
C MET A 1 -12.75 -8.33 21.83
N ARG A 2 -11.57 -8.46 21.19
CA ARG A 2 -10.60 -7.36 21.16
C ARG A 2 -11.11 -6.23 20.26
N PRO A 3 -10.93 -4.95 20.61
CA PRO A 3 -11.39 -3.83 19.79
C PRO A 3 -10.70 -3.82 18.43
N ARG A 4 -11.39 -3.28 17.42
CA ARG A 4 -10.84 -3.10 16.07
C ARG A 4 -9.64 -2.13 16.13
N PRO A 5 -8.54 -2.38 15.38
CA PRO A 5 -7.45 -1.41 15.29
C PRO A 5 -7.94 -0.05 14.77
N THR A 6 -7.41 1.02 15.34
CA THR A 6 -7.58 2.38 14.84
C THR A 6 -6.45 2.72 13.88
N VAL A 7 -6.70 3.64 12.94
CA VAL A 7 -5.70 4.09 11.96
C VAL A 7 -5.48 5.58 12.11
N ARG A 8 -4.21 5.97 12.11
CA ARG A 8 -3.78 7.37 12.15
C ARG A 8 -2.70 7.65 11.12
N PRO A 9 -2.44 8.92 10.77
CA PRO A 9 -1.30 9.29 9.96
C PRO A 9 0.04 8.81 10.56
N TYR A 10 0.94 8.37 9.68
CA TYR A 10 2.34 8.12 9.99
C TYR A 10 3.05 9.44 10.28
N GLY A 11 3.91 9.48 11.29
CA GLY A 11 4.62 10.67 11.69
C GLY A 11 6.10 10.41 12.05
N PRO A 12 6.86 11.48 12.32
CA PRO A 12 8.31 11.37 12.60
C PRO A 12 8.65 10.42 13.75
N GLY A 13 7.78 10.34 14.77
CA GLY A 13 7.96 9.44 15.92
C GLY A 13 7.79 7.95 15.60
N ASP A 14 7.31 7.63 14.39
CA ASP A 14 7.12 6.24 13.95
C ASP A 14 8.29 5.71 13.13
N ARG A 15 9.20 6.59 12.67
CA ARG A 15 10.23 6.27 11.69
C ARG A 15 11.08 5.07 12.09
N ARG A 16 11.67 5.08 13.29
CA ARG A 16 12.53 4.00 13.77
C ARG A 16 11.79 2.66 13.87
N TRP A 17 10.54 2.69 14.31
CA TRP A 17 9.71 1.51 14.35
C TRP A 17 9.37 1.00 12.94
N ALA A 18 9.07 1.90 12.01
CA ALA A 18 8.78 1.56 10.61
C ALA A 18 10.00 0.93 9.92
N GLU A 19 11.18 1.48 10.10
CA GLU A 19 12.43 0.91 9.59
C GLU A 19 12.62 -0.53 10.07
N GLY A 20 12.48 -0.78 11.38
CA GLY A 20 12.58 -2.13 11.94
C GLY A 20 11.52 -3.10 11.41
N LEU A 21 10.26 -2.64 11.25
CA LEU A 21 9.19 -3.46 10.69
C LEU A 21 9.48 -3.88 9.24
N LEU A 22 9.98 -2.96 8.41
CA LEU A 22 10.32 -3.22 7.02
C LEU A 22 11.54 -4.17 6.91
N GLU A 23 12.56 -3.96 7.71
CA GLU A 23 13.74 -4.84 7.76
C GLU A 23 13.37 -6.26 8.18
N GLU A 24 12.53 -6.43 9.20
CA GLU A 24 12.02 -7.75 9.63
C GLU A 24 11.23 -8.47 8.53
N ASN A 25 10.45 -7.74 7.73
CA ASN A 25 9.57 -8.33 6.72
C ASN A 25 10.22 -8.51 5.33
N MET A 26 11.18 -7.64 4.98
CA MET A 26 11.76 -7.60 3.63
C MET A 26 13.28 -7.73 3.61
N GLY A 27 13.93 -7.86 4.76
CA GLY A 27 15.39 -7.87 4.88
C GLY A 27 16.06 -6.51 4.58
N SER A 28 15.28 -5.48 4.28
CA SER A 28 15.73 -4.14 3.94
C SER A 28 14.59 -3.14 4.10
N SER A 29 14.91 -1.90 4.44
CA SER A 29 13.94 -0.81 4.49
C SER A 29 13.52 -0.28 3.12
N ARG A 30 14.20 -0.70 2.02
CA ARG A 30 13.92 -0.21 0.67
C ARG A 30 13.05 -1.17 -0.14
N VAL A 31 12.19 -0.61 -0.98
CA VAL A 31 11.33 -1.33 -1.92
C VAL A 31 11.85 -1.14 -3.34
N ALA A 32 12.17 -2.24 -4.01
CA ALA A 32 12.42 -2.24 -5.45
C ALA A 32 11.13 -2.68 -6.16
N ARG A 33 10.64 -1.87 -7.08
CA ARG A 33 9.46 -2.19 -7.87
C ARG A 33 9.46 -1.41 -9.20
N LEU A 34 9.14 -2.07 -10.29
CA LEU A 34 8.99 -1.49 -11.63
C LEU A 34 10.19 -0.63 -12.08
N GLY A 35 11.42 -1.05 -11.72
CA GLY A 35 12.66 -0.36 -12.08
C GLY A 35 13.03 0.82 -11.19
N GLU A 36 12.37 0.98 -10.05
CA GLU A 36 12.67 2.02 -9.07
C GLU A 36 13.03 1.43 -7.71
N LEU A 37 13.98 2.06 -7.02
CA LEU A 37 14.34 1.75 -5.63
C LEU A 37 13.89 2.91 -4.73
N ILE A 38 12.93 2.65 -3.87
CA ILE A 38 12.24 3.67 -3.08
C ILE A 38 12.45 3.42 -1.58
N ASP A 39 12.64 4.49 -0.81
CA ASP A 39 12.64 4.47 0.65
C ASP A 39 11.22 4.76 1.18
N PRO A 40 10.45 3.75 1.63
CA PRO A 40 9.08 3.95 2.07
C PRO A 40 8.96 4.77 3.36
N VAL A 41 9.98 4.78 4.23
CA VAL A 41 9.91 5.56 5.49
C VAL A 41 10.03 7.07 5.30
N GLY A 42 10.46 7.50 4.11
CA GLY A 42 10.45 8.91 3.69
C GLY A 42 9.11 9.37 3.10
N LEU A 43 8.17 8.45 2.90
CA LEU A 43 6.89 8.72 2.27
C LEU A 43 5.77 8.96 3.29
N PRO A 44 4.66 9.61 2.89
CA PRO A 44 3.46 9.63 3.69
C PRO A 44 2.92 8.21 3.91
N GLY A 45 2.27 8.01 5.05
CA GLY A 45 1.77 6.70 5.43
C GLY A 45 0.69 6.74 6.48
N LEU A 46 0.23 5.55 6.84
CA LEU A 46 -0.77 5.28 7.86
C LEU A 46 -0.25 4.21 8.82
N VAL A 47 -0.56 4.35 10.09
CA VAL A 47 -0.22 3.40 11.16
C VAL A 47 -1.51 2.84 11.74
N ALA A 48 -1.63 1.52 11.77
CA ALA A 48 -2.67 0.84 12.55
C ALA A 48 -2.17 0.59 13.96
N GLU A 49 -2.97 0.92 14.95
CA GLU A 49 -2.64 0.72 16.37
C GLU A 49 -3.84 0.24 17.17
N ARG A 50 -3.57 -0.39 18.31
CA ARG A 50 -4.55 -0.79 19.30
C ARG A 50 -3.92 -0.78 20.67
N ASP A 51 -4.61 -0.18 21.65
CA ASP A 51 -4.13 -0.07 23.03
C ASP A 51 -2.71 0.55 23.14
N GLY A 52 -2.38 1.51 22.27
CA GLY A 52 -1.07 2.15 22.20
C GLY A 52 0.03 1.32 21.50
N GLU A 53 -0.28 0.11 21.05
CA GLU A 53 0.64 -0.76 20.31
C GLU A 53 0.49 -0.58 18.81
N ARG A 54 1.61 -0.33 18.10
CA ARG A 54 1.64 -0.25 16.63
C ARG A 54 1.58 -1.66 16.04
N LEU A 55 0.59 -1.92 15.20
CA LEU A 55 0.29 -3.22 14.63
C LEU A 55 0.66 -3.35 13.15
N GLY A 56 0.69 -2.24 12.43
CA GLY A 56 0.98 -2.26 11.00
C GLY A 56 1.23 -0.87 10.41
N LEU A 57 1.88 -0.88 9.26
CA LEU A 57 2.27 0.30 8.48
C LEU A 57 1.78 0.14 7.04
N LEU A 58 1.26 1.22 6.47
CA LEU A 58 1.03 1.37 5.05
C LEU A 58 1.70 2.68 4.60
N THR A 59 2.50 2.63 3.54
CA THR A 59 3.06 3.82 2.89
C THR A 59 2.53 3.95 1.48
N TYR A 60 2.42 5.19 0.97
CA TYR A 60 1.77 5.44 -0.30
C TYR A 60 2.40 6.60 -1.08
N ILE A 61 2.13 6.61 -2.38
CA ILE A 61 2.48 7.69 -3.31
C ILE A 61 1.22 8.11 -4.04
N VAL A 62 1.06 9.42 -4.29
CA VAL A 62 -0.05 9.96 -5.08
C VAL A 62 0.51 10.63 -6.34
N HIS A 63 0.06 10.15 -7.49
CA HIS A 63 0.38 10.71 -8.80
C HIS A 63 -0.93 11.07 -9.54
N GLY A 64 -1.26 12.36 -9.58
CA GLY A 64 -2.51 12.80 -10.19
C GLY A 64 -3.73 12.19 -9.49
N ASP A 65 -4.53 11.42 -10.22
CA ASP A 65 -5.71 10.71 -9.72
C ASP A 65 -5.43 9.24 -9.32
N GLN A 66 -4.15 8.86 -9.23
CA GLN A 66 -3.69 7.52 -8.86
C GLN A 66 -3.11 7.51 -7.46
N PHE A 67 -3.59 6.58 -6.63
CA PHE A 67 -3.07 6.33 -5.29
C PHE A 67 -2.37 4.98 -5.27
N GLU A 68 -1.05 4.97 -5.17
CA GLU A 68 -0.26 3.76 -5.06
C GLU A 68 -0.01 3.40 -3.61
N VAL A 69 -0.41 2.22 -3.17
CA VAL A 69 0.05 1.63 -1.92
C VAL A 69 1.42 1.02 -2.18
N LEU A 70 2.48 1.67 -1.73
CA LEU A 70 3.85 1.21 -1.96
C LEU A 70 4.23 0.04 -1.03
N SER A 71 3.83 0.10 0.23
CA SER A 71 4.08 -0.97 1.20
C SER A 71 2.91 -1.14 2.17
N LEU A 72 2.63 -2.37 2.57
CA LEU A 72 1.69 -2.71 3.62
C LEU A 72 2.25 -3.90 4.41
N HIS A 73 2.63 -3.65 5.65
CA HIS A 73 3.21 -4.66 6.53
C HIS A 73 2.55 -4.63 7.91
N CYS A 74 2.31 -5.81 8.48
CA CYS A 74 1.75 -5.97 9.81
C CYS A 74 2.67 -6.84 10.66
N ARG A 75 2.83 -6.45 11.94
CA ARG A 75 3.59 -7.24 12.94
C ARG A 75 2.91 -8.55 13.28
N VAL A 76 1.59 -8.53 13.35
CA VAL A 76 0.77 -9.67 13.75
C VAL A 76 -0.32 -9.90 12.70
N TRP A 77 -0.45 -11.13 12.26
CA TRP A 77 -1.45 -11.56 11.31
C TRP A 77 -2.83 -11.74 11.95
N ASN A 78 -3.88 -11.60 11.16
CA ASN A 78 -5.27 -11.88 11.55
C ASN A 78 -5.84 -11.04 12.72
N VAL A 79 -5.20 -9.90 13.04
CA VAL A 79 -5.71 -8.94 14.04
C VAL A 79 -6.52 -7.80 13.45
N GLY A 80 -6.74 -7.81 12.12
CA GLY A 80 -7.51 -6.80 11.40
C GLY A 80 -6.74 -5.55 10.99
N ALA A 81 -5.46 -5.42 11.35
CA ALA A 81 -4.66 -4.22 11.08
C ALA A 81 -4.51 -3.93 9.58
N GLY A 82 -4.16 -4.93 8.77
CA GLY A 82 -4.03 -4.76 7.32
C GLY A 82 -5.32 -4.33 6.63
N GLY A 83 -6.46 -4.89 7.07
CA GLY A 83 -7.77 -4.49 6.56
C GLY A 83 -8.11 -3.05 6.91
N ALA A 84 -7.88 -2.64 8.16
CA ALA A 84 -8.12 -1.27 8.60
C ALA A 84 -7.24 -0.26 7.84
N LEU A 85 -5.96 -0.60 7.61
CA LEU A 85 -5.03 0.24 6.82
C LEU A 85 -5.50 0.41 5.37
N LEU A 86 -5.91 -0.67 4.71
CA LEU A 86 -6.34 -0.62 3.31
C LEU A 86 -7.64 0.15 3.15
N GLU A 87 -8.61 -0.02 4.06
CA GLU A 87 -9.85 0.76 4.09
C GLU A 87 -9.57 2.25 4.29
N ALA A 88 -8.74 2.61 5.28
CA ALA A 88 -8.35 3.99 5.52
C ALA A 88 -7.59 4.61 4.33
N ALA A 89 -6.75 3.83 3.64
CA ALA A 89 -6.08 4.27 2.42
C ALA A 89 -7.07 4.55 1.29
N ALA A 90 -8.07 3.70 1.09
CA ALA A 90 -9.12 3.90 0.09
C ALA A 90 -9.97 5.15 0.38
N GLU A 91 -10.35 5.36 1.65
CA GLU A 91 -11.07 6.57 2.09
C GLU A 91 -10.22 7.84 1.87
N LEU A 92 -8.94 7.79 2.24
CA LEU A 92 -8.00 8.90 2.04
C LEU A 92 -7.82 9.22 0.56
N ALA A 93 -7.67 8.20 -0.29
CA ALA A 93 -7.52 8.34 -1.72
C ALA A 93 -8.77 8.96 -2.37
N ALA A 94 -9.96 8.47 -2.01
CA ALA A 94 -11.23 9.04 -2.47
C ALA A 94 -11.40 10.49 -2.01
N GLY A 95 -11.07 10.80 -0.75
CA GLY A 95 -11.10 12.15 -0.20
C GLY A 95 -10.14 13.13 -0.88
N ARG A 96 -9.08 12.63 -1.53
CA ARG A 96 -8.14 13.41 -2.34
C ARG A 96 -8.53 13.50 -3.82
N GLY A 97 -9.66 12.92 -4.21
CA GLY A 97 -10.12 12.91 -5.59
C GLY A 97 -9.42 11.89 -6.48
N CYS A 98 -8.70 10.93 -5.89
CA CYS A 98 -8.14 9.83 -6.65
C CYS A 98 -9.27 8.94 -7.17
N ARG A 99 -9.12 8.44 -8.39
CA ARG A 99 -10.07 7.54 -9.04
C ARG A 99 -9.65 6.08 -8.96
N ARG A 100 -8.38 5.83 -8.64
CA ARG A 100 -7.81 4.50 -8.61
C ARG A 100 -6.87 4.36 -7.41
N LEU A 101 -7.02 3.27 -6.65
CA LEU A 101 -6.03 2.78 -5.71
C LEU A 101 -5.40 1.53 -6.33
N TRP A 102 -4.09 1.43 -6.33
CA TRP A 102 -3.40 0.28 -6.89
C TRP A 102 -2.13 -0.06 -6.11
N LEU A 103 -1.61 -1.24 -6.35
CA LEU A 103 -0.37 -1.74 -5.78
C LEU A 103 0.21 -2.83 -6.66
N VAL A 104 1.46 -3.19 -6.42
CA VAL A 104 2.07 -4.39 -6.98
C VAL A 104 2.51 -5.33 -5.86
N THR A 105 2.47 -6.62 -6.14
CA THR A 105 3.03 -7.68 -5.28
C THR A 105 3.70 -8.73 -6.14
N THR A 106 4.62 -9.49 -5.57
CA THR A 106 5.33 -10.55 -6.29
C THR A 106 4.41 -11.75 -6.54
N ASN A 107 4.66 -12.46 -7.64
CA ASN A 107 3.84 -13.60 -8.09
C ASN A 107 3.77 -14.76 -7.09
N ASP A 108 4.75 -14.88 -6.21
CA ASP A 108 4.83 -15.90 -5.17
C ASP A 108 4.05 -15.57 -3.90
N ASN A 109 3.68 -14.30 -3.70
CA ASN A 109 3.02 -13.83 -2.49
C ASN A 109 1.51 -14.15 -2.50
N LEU A 110 1.19 -15.45 -2.45
CA LEU A 110 -0.17 -15.97 -2.52
C LEU A 110 -1.07 -15.43 -1.40
N HIS A 111 -0.47 -15.18 -0.23
CA HIS A 111 -1.20 -14.62 0.90
C HIS A 111 -1.68 -13.18 0.59
N ALA A 112 -0.79 -12.33 0.08
CA ALA A 112 -1.13 -10.96 -0.30
C ALA A 112 -2.15 -10.92 -1.44
N LEU A 113 -1.96 -11.75 -2.47
CA LEU A 113 -2.91 -11.88 -3.59
C LEU A 113 -4.32 -12.23 -3.10
N GLY A 114 -4.44 -13.21 -2.22
CA GLY A 114 -5.72 -13.57 -1.63
C GLY A 114 -6.28 -12.48 -0.69
N PHE A 115 -5.41 -11.81 0.07
CA PHE A 115 -5.79 -10.73 0.98
C PHE A 115 -6.42 -9.55 0.24
N TYR A 116 -5.78 -9.08 -0.83
CA TYR A 116 -6.26 -7.93 -1.60
C TYR A 116 -7.54 -8.24 -2.38
N GLN A 117 -7.61 -9.42 -3.04
CA GLN A 117 -8.80 -9.82 -3.80
C GLN A 117 -10.04 -9.97 -2.91
N ARG A 118 -9.90 -10.54 -1.71
CA ARG A 118 -11.01 -10.61 -0.73
C ARG A 118 -11.50 -9.23 -0.26
N ARG A 119 -10.74 -8.17 -0.51
CA ARG A 119 -11.08 -6.77 -0.20
C ARG A 119 -11.50 -5.97 -1.43
N GLY A 120 -11.81 -6.65 -2.53
CA GLY A 120 -12.38 -6.06 -3.72
C GLY A 120 -11.37 -5.53 -4.73
N LEU A 121 -10.06 -5.65 -4.49
CA LEU A 121 -9.08 -5.35 -5.53
C LEU A 121 -9.13 -6.45 -6.59
N ARG A 122 -9.02 -6.06 -7.85
CA ARG A 122 -8.93 -6.97 -9.00
C ARG A 122 -7.51 -6.98 -9.58
N LEU A 123 -7.15 -8.06 -10.24
CA LEU A 123 -5.90 -8.12 -11.01
C LEU A 123 -6.00 -7.15 -12.20
N GLY A 124 -5.09 -6.20 -12.26
CA GLY A 124 -5.04 -5.18 -13.29
C GLY A 124 -4.03 -5.48 -14.38
N ALA A 125 -2.80 -5.88 -14.00
CA ALA A 125 -1.74 -6.16 -14.95
C ALA A 125 -0.75 -7.22 -14.43
N LEU A 126 -0.07 -7.86 -15.38
CA LEU A 126 1.11 -8.69 -15.16
C LEU A 126 2.34 -7.97 -15.71
N HIS A 127 3.30 -7.68 -14.85
CA HIS A 127 4.60 -7.13 -15.21
C HIS A 127 5.63 -8.28 -15.28
N ALA A 128 5.63 -8.99 -16.39
CA ALA A 128 6.47 -10.17 -16.59
C ALA A 128 7.97 -9.84 -16.50
N GLY A 129 8.70 -10.61 -15.69
CA GLY A 129 10.13 -10.44 -15.46
C GLY A 129 10.51 -9.15 -14.71
N ALA A 130 9.55 -8.46 -14.09
CA ALA A 130 9.82 -7.20 -13.39
C ALA A 130 10.76 -7.41 -12.20
N VAL A 131 10.57 -8.47 -11.41
CA VAL A 131 11.44 -8.74 -10.26
C VAL A 131 12.85 -9.10 -10.70
N ASP A 132 13.01 -9.82 -11.83
CA ASP A 132 14.34 -10.14 -12.38
C ASP A 132 15.10 -8.85 -12.76
N ARG A 133 14.40 -7.85 -13.29
CA ARG A 133 14.98 -6.53 -13.59
C ARG A 133 15.26 -5.73 -12.31
N ASP A 134 14.37 -5.79 -11.33
CA ASP A 134 14.52 -5.07 -10.05
C ASP A 134 15.69 -5.60 -9.21
N ARG A 135 16.16 -6.85 -9.44
CA ARG A 135 17.39 -7.38 -8.83
C ARG A 135 18.65 -6.61 -9.20
N ALA A 136 18.67 -5.91 -10.31
CA ALA A 136 19.76 -5.00 -10.63
C ALA A 136 19.87 -3.82 -9.63
N LEU A 137 18.74 -3.41 -9.04
CA LEU A 137 18.66 -2.35 -8.03
C LEU A 137 18.74 -2.88 -6.59
N LYS A 138 18.26 -4.10 -6.38
CA LYS A 138 18.19 -4.77 -5.08
C LYS A 138 18.62 -6.24 -5.22
N PRO A 139 19.95 -6.51 -5.27
CA PRO A 139 20.48 -7.87 -5.53
C PRO A 139 20.08 -8.91 -4.47
N GLU A 140 19.73 -8.49 -3.27
CA GLU A 140 19.27 -9.36 -2.18
C GLU A 140 17.85 -9.90 -2.35
N LEU A 141 17.11 -9.50 -3.40
CA LEU A 141 15.79 -10.07 -3.68
C LEU A 141 15.92 -11.59 -3.93
N PRO A 142 15.20 -12.42 -3.17
CA PRO A 142 15.31 -13.86 -3.28
C PRO A 142 14.81 -14.36 -4.66
N GLU A 143 15.41 -15.43 -5.16
CA GLU A 143 15.02 -16.03 -6.46
C GLU A 143 13.81 -16.94 -6.33
N VAL A 144 13.63 -17.55 -5.15
CA VAL A 144 12.57 -18.53 -4.88
C VAL A 144 12.03 -18.27 -3.48
N ASN A 145 10.71 -18.29 -3.35
CA ASN A 145 10.06 -18.30 -2.05
C ASN A 145 10.31 -19.67 -1.36
N LEU A 146 10.91 -19.65 -0.18
CA LEU A 146 11.31 -20.86 0.53
C LEU A 146 10.11 -21.66 1.07
N ASP A 147 9.00 -21.00 1.37
CA ASP A 147 7.81 -21.61 1.96
C ASP A 147 6.97 -22.37 0.92
N ASN A 148 6.74 -21.77 -0.24
CA ASN A 148 5.87 -22.35 -1.28
C ASN A 148 6.62 -22.82 -2.54
N ARG A 149 7.94 -22.60 -2.63
CA ARG A 149 8.83 -23.03 -3.71
C ARG A 149 8.54 -22.38 -5.07
N ILE A 150 7.78 -21.28 -5.08
CA ILE A 150 7.48 -20.54 -6.30
C ILE A 150 8.68 -19.63 -6.66
N PRO A 151 9.19 -19.67 -7.91
CA PRO A 151 10.17 -18.72 -8.38
C PRO A 151 9.62 -17.28 -8.38
N ILE A 152 10.40 -16.34 -7.87
CA ILE A 152 10.01 -14.93 -7.74
C ILE A 152 10.54 -14.17 -8.97
N ARG A 153 9.67 -13.86 -9.94
CA ARG A 153 10.04 -13.28 -11.24
C ARG A 153 9.22 -12.05 -11.62
N ASP A 154 7.93 -12.10 -11.30
CA ASP A 154 6.94 -11.19 -11.86
C ASP A 154 6.31 -10.33 -10.77
N LEU A 155 5.85 -9.13 -11.16
CA LEU A 155 4.96 -8.35 -10.32
C LEU A 155 3.53 -8.45 -10.87
N LEU A 156 2.59 -8.66 -9.97
CA LEU A 156 1.16 -8.62 -10.24
C LEU A 156 0.61 -7.30 -9.70
N GLU A 157 -0.06 -6.55 -10.57
CA GLU A 157 -0.73 -5.33 -10.21
C GLU A 157 -2.17 -5.61 -9.82
N LEU A 158 -2.58 -5.10 -8.67
CA LEU A 158 -3.98 -5.14 -8.23
C LEU A 158 -4.49 -3.71 -8.07
N GLU A 159 -5.76 -3.52 -8.37
CA GLU A 159 -6.37 -2.20 -8.37
C GLU A 159 -7.80 -2.21 -7.84
N LEU A 160 -8.20 -1.06 -7.32
CA LEU A 160 -9.56 -0.75 -6.88
C LEU A 160 -9.98 0.57 -7.52
N ASP A 161 -11.10 0.55 -8.25
CA ASP A 161 -11.74 1.77 -8.72
C ASP A 161 -12.39 2.49 -7.54
N LEU A 162 -12.06 3.76 -7.38
CA LEU A 162 -12.61 4.60 -6.32
C LEU A 162 -13.79 5.41 -6.88
N PRO A 163 -14.86 5.62 -6.09
CA PRO A 163 -15.96 6.47 -6.51
C PRO A 163 -15.41 7.89 -6.72
N GLY A 164 -15.41 8.37 -7.97
CA GLY A 164 -15.04 9.74 -8.29
C GLY A 164 -15.93 10.70 -7.50
N GLN A 165 -15.34 11.69 -6.85
CA GLN A 165 -16.13 12.79 -6.33
C GLN A 165 -16.83 13.43 -7.52
N VAL A 166 -18.17 13.40 -7.54
CA VAL A 166 -18.95 14.24 -8.44
C VAL A 166 -18.51 15.66 -8.15
N ALA A 167 -17.89 16.33 -9.13
CA ALA A 167 -17.47 17.71 -8.99
C ALA A 167 -18.68 18.49 -8.45
N ARG A 168 -18.56 19.09 -7.27
CA ARG A 168 -19.58 20.02 -6.76
C ARG A 168 -19.75 21.07 -7.84
N PRO A 169 -20.97 21.29 -8.36
CA PRO A 169 -21.19 22.37 -9.32
C PRO A 169 -20.70 23.67 -8.66
N ALA A 170 -19.85 24.40 -9.40
CA ALA A 170 -19.35 25.68 -8.96
C ALA A 170 -20.56 26.55 -8.50
N ALA A 171 -20.49 27.06 -7.29
CA ALA A 171 -21.53 27.95 -6.79
C ALA A 171 -21.63 29.13 -7.75
N VAL A 172 -22.78 29.28 -8.40
CA VAL A 172 -23.08 30.42 -9.25
C VAL A 172 -23.16 31.64 -8.32
N VAL A 173 -22.12 32.44 -8.34
CA VAL A 173 -22.15 33.74 -7.67
C VAL A 173 -23.15 34.63 -8.45
N GLN A 174 -24.35 34.79 -7.93
CA GLN A 174 -25.30 35.75 -8.46
C GLN A 174 -24.76 37.14 -8.14
N THR A 175 -24.31 37.86 -9.16
CA THR A 175 -23.97 39.27 -9.08
C THR A 175 -25.29 40.07 -8.86
N PRO A 176 -25.42 40.87 -7.82
CA PRO A 176 -26.63 41.70 -7.66
C PRO A 176 -26.72 42.71 -8.80
N ARG A 177 -27.87 42.72 -9.48
CA ARG A 177 -28.20 43.74 -10.49
C ARG A 177 -28.40 45.09 -9.74
N ARG A 178 -27.67 46.10 -10.18
CA ARG A 178 -27.92 47.52 -9.80
C ARG A 178 -29.16 48.01 -10.52
#